data_05c32b9d1fa62b571ac66f59a2a7f883
#
_entry.id   05c32b9d1fa62b571ac66f59a2a7f883
#
_cell.length_a   1.000
_cell.length_b   1.000
_cell.length_c   1.000
_cell.angle_alpha   90.00
_cell.angle_beta   90.00
_cell.angle_gamma   90.00
#
_symmetry.space_group_name_H-M   'P 1'
#
loop_
_entity.id
_entity.type
_entity.pdbx_description
1 polymer ?
#
loop_
_entity_poly.entity_id
_entity_poly.type
_entity_poly.pdbx_seq_one_letter_code
_entity_poly.pdbx_strand_id
1 'polypeptide(L)'
;MSVQPGKAGDGKSKVVDPANVAANLRDLTVHLHRNNAAEAKTIAAQAAEQLLEIIESGDEPGGVTIARAQQTMFAIEEVRIMLSQDDVNGALAAARDAAKEWRVK
;
A
#
# COMPACT_ATOMS: atom_id res chain seq x y z
N MET A 1 -13.68 -29.76 -7.90
CA MET A 1 -13.57 -29.34 -7.61
C MET A 1 -13.36 -28.58 -7.36
N SER A 2 -13.26 -28.68 -7.31
CA SER A 2 -12.94 -28.01 -7.02
C SER A 2 -12.74 -27.14 -6.83
N VAL A 3 -12.60 -27.11 -6.81
CA VAL A 3 -12.31 -26.36 -6.59
C VAL A 3 -12.24 -25.59 -6.35
N GLN A 4 -12.04 -25.58 -6.35
CA GLN A 4 -11.80 -24.95 -6.07
C GLN A 4 -11.94 -24.17 -5.73
N PRO A 5 -11.78 -24.44 -5.78
CA PRO A 5 -11.86 -23.62 -5.20
C PRO A 5 -11.89 -22.76 -4.89
N GLY A 6 -11.78 -22.83 -4.94
CA GLY A 6 -11.67 -22.21 -4.59
C GLY A 6 -11.58 -21.44 -4.49
N LYS A 7 -11.22 -21.61 -4.61
CA LYS A 7 -11.10 -20.92 -4.46
C LYS A 7 -11.66 -20.07 -4.42
N ALA A 8 -11.91 -20.22 -4.64
CA ALA A 8 -12.42 -19.49 -4.55
C ALA A 8 -12.90 -18.85 -4.08
N GLY A 9 -13.20 -19.21 -4.01
CA GLY A 9 -13.86 -18.49 -3.10
C GLY A 9 -13.17 -17.39 -2.84
N ASP A 10 -12.57 -17.59 -3.28
CA ASP A 10 -11.80 -16.74 -3.24
C ASP A 10 -12.13 -15.35 -3.42
N GLY A 11 -13.14 -14.91 -3.95
CA GLY A 11 -13.50 -13.55 -4.08
C GLY A 11 -13.48 -12.79 -2.81
N LYS A 12 -13.94 -13.39 -1.75
CA LYS A 12 -13.87 -12.76 -0.53
C LYS A 12 -12.57 -12.63 0.00
N SER A 13 -11.68 -13.47 -0.33
CA SER A 13 -10.35 -13.37 0.16
C SER A 13 -9.63 -12.19 -0.45
N LYS A 14 -10.24 -11.53 -1.42
CA LYS A 14 -9.63 -10.38 -2.00
C LYS A 14 -9.91 -9.09 -1.25
N VAL A 15 -10.70 -9.14 -0.22
CA VAL A 15 -10.92 -7.95 0.59
C VAL A 15 -9.63 -7.60 1.32
N VAL A 16 -9.14 -6.42 1.08
CA VAL A 16 -7.89 -5.97 1.69
C VAL A 16 -8.17 -5.42 3.07
N ASP A 17 -7.39 -5.89 4.04
CA ASP A 17 -7.51 -5.40 5.41
C ASP A 17 -6.73 -4.09 5.51
N PRO A 18 -7.39 -3.00 5.91
CA PRO A 18 -6.68 -1.72 6.05
C PRO A 18 -5.50 -1.78 6.99
N ALA A 19 -5.54 -2.67 8.00
CA ALA A 19 -4.41 -2.82 8.91
C ALA A 19 -3.18 -3.37 8.19
N ASN A 20 -3.38 -4.21 7.18
CA ASN A 20 -2.25 -4.73 6.41
C ASN A 20 -1.59 -3.63 5.59
N VAL A 21 -2.40 -2.73 5.03
CA VAL A 21 -1.84 -1.58 4.32
C VAL A 21 -1.05 -0.71 5.29
N ALA A 22 -1.59 -0.47 6.48
CA ALA A 22 -0.89 0.34 7.49
C ALA A 22 0.43 -0.30 7.87
N ALA A 23 0.46 -1.62 8.02
CA ALA A 23 1.69 -2.33 8.36
C ALA A 23 2.72 -2.18 7.25
N ASN A 24 2.31 -2.30 6.00
CA ASN A 24 3.21 -2.13 4.87
C ASN A 24 3.76 -0.71 4.80
N LEU A 25 2.93 0.28 5.07
CA LEU A 25 3.40 1.67 5.04
C LEU A 25 4.42 1.92 6.14
N ARG A 26 4.20 1.33 7.31
CA ARG A 26 5.15 1.44 8.41
C ARG A 26 6.47 0.77 8.06
N ASP A 27 6.39 -0.45 7.52
CA ASP A 27 7.59 -1.17 7.12
C ASP A 27 8.36 -0.42 6.03
N LEU A 28 7.63 0.16 5.10
CA LEU A 28 8.23 0.97 4.05
C LEU A 28 9.05 2.11 4.65
N THR A 29 8.47 2.81 5.60
CA THR A 29 9.14 3.91 6.26
C THR A 29 10.39 3.44 6.98
N VAL A 30 10.30 2.31 7.69
CA VAL A 30 11.44 1.76 8.42
C VAL A 30 12.58 1.40 7.47
N HIS A 31 12.28 0.73 6.36
CA HIS A 31 13.32 0.34 5.42
C HIS A 31 13.97 1.54 4.75
N LEU A 32 13.17 2.56 4.44
CA LEU A 32 13.74 3.78 3.86
C LEU A 32 14.62 4.51 4.86
N HIS A 33 14.20 4.50 6.13
CA HIS A 33 15.00 5.13 7.17
C HIS A 33 16.34 4.41 7.34
N ARG A 34 16.37 3.12 7.06
CA ARG A 34 17.58 2.32 7.13
C ARG A 34 18.35 2.29 5.81
N ASN A 35 17.92 3.09 4.85
CA ASN A 35 18.56 3.17 3.54
C ASN A 35 18.51 1.83 2.79
N ASN A 36 17.44 1.07 3.00
CA ASN A 36 17.27 -0.24 2.39
C ASN A 36 16.33 -0.13 1.20
N ALA A 37 16.85 0.43 0.10
CA ALA A 37 16.01 0.78 -1.05
C ALA A 37 15.42 -0.45 -1.73
N ALA A 38 16.14 -1.56 -1.78
CA ALA A 38 15.64 -2.76 -2.46
C ALA A 38 14.38 -3.30 -1.79
N GLU A 39 14.40 -3.42 -0.46
CA GLU A 39 13.23 -3.87 0.26
C GLU A 39 12.11 -2.84 0.17
N ALA A 40 12.47 -1.56 0.22
CA ALA A 40 11.47 -0.51 0.13
C ALA A 40 10.73 -0.58 -1.19
N LYS A 41 11.41 -0.87 -2.29
CA LYS A 41 10.75 -1.00 -3.59
C LYS A 41 9.72 -2.13 -3.58
N THR A 42 10.08 -3.25 -2.98
CA THR A 42 9.18 -4.39 -2.91
C THR A 42 7.94 -4.06 -2.08
N ILE A 43 8.16 -3.42 -0.93
CA ILE A 43 7.05 -3.10 -0.04
C ILE A 43 6.15 -2.03 -0.66
N ALA A 44 6.74 -1.05 -1.34
CA ALA A 44 5.95 -0.03 -2.02
C ALA A 44 5.06 -0.66 -3.10
N ALA A 45 5.59 -1.63 -3.84
CA ALA A 45 4.80 -2.31 -4.85
C ALA A 45 3.65 -3.09 -4.22
N GLN A 46 3.89 -3.74 -3.08
CA GLN A 46 2.84 -4.47 -2.39
C GLN A 46 1.75 -3.53 -1.88
N ALA A 47 2.14 -2.40 -1.31
CA ALA A 47 1.18 -1.43 -0.83
C ALA A 47 0.36 -0.87 -1.99
N ALA A 48 1.01 -0.61 -3.13
CA ALA A 48 0.31 -0.10 -4.30
C ALA A 48 -0.73 -1.10 -4.79
N GLU A 49 -0.40 -2.38 -4.80
CA GLU A 49 -1.35 -3.40 -5.20
C GLU A 49 -2.55 -3.47 -4.28
N GLN A 50 -2.31 -3.37 -2.98
CA GLN A 50 -3.40 -3.40 -2.02
C GLN A 50 -4.33 -2.21 -2.20
N LEU A 51 -3.75 -1.03 -2.39
CA LEU A 51 -4.56 0.17 -2.59
C LEU A 51 -5.35 0.10 -3.88
N LEU A 52 -4.73 -0.42 -4.94
CA LEU A 52 -5.42 -0.56 -6.20
C LEU A 52 -6.60 -1.52 -6.09
N GLU A 53 -6.44 -2.61 -5.33
CA GLU A 53 -7.53 -3.53 -5.09
C GLU A 53 -8.71 -2.85 -4.42
N ILE A 54 -8.44 -2.03 -3.43
CA ILE A 54 -9.49 -1.28 -2.74
C ILE A 54 -10.20 -0.35 -3.72
N ILE A 55 -9.42 0.37 -4.52
CA ILE A 55 -9.99 1.32 -5.48
C ILE A 55 -10.84 0.61 -6.51
N GLU A 56 -10.34 -0.50 -7.04
CA GLU A 56 -11.04 -1.21 -8.10
C GLU A 56 -12.25 -1.95 -7.60
N SER A 57 -12.21 -2.46 -6.38
CA SER A 57 -13.35 -3.18 -5.84
C SER A 57 -14.51 -2.26 -5.49
N GLY A 58 -14.19 -1.01 -5.18
CA GLY A 58 -15.21 -0.06 -4.76
C GLY A 58 -15.66 -0.24 -3.33
N ASP A 59 -15.13 -1.24 -2.64
CA ASP A 59 -15.45 -1.46 -1.24
C ASP A 59 -14.64 -0.49 -0.39
N GLU A 60 -15.17 -0.13 0.75
CA GLU A 60 -14.48 0.78 1.66
C GLU A 60 -14.22 0.04 2.97
N PRO A 61 -13.25 -0.86 2.98
CA PRO A 61 -13.01 -1.71 4.14
C PRO A 61 -12.64 -0.87 5.37
N GLY A 62 -13.23 -1.22 6.49
CA GLY A 62 -12.91 -0.53 7.74
C GLY A 62 -13.23 0.94 7.73
N GLY A 63 -14.13 1.39 6.85
CA GLY A 63 -14.48 2.80 6.77
C GLY A 63 -13.50 3.66 5.99
N VAL A 64 -12.49 3.05 5.37
CA VAL A 64 -11.54 3.79 4.55
C VAL A 64 -12.20 4.13 3.23
N THR A 65 -12.25 5.41 2.89
CA THR A 65 -12.91 5.83 1.67
C THR A 65 -12.03 5.60 0.45
N ILE A 66 -12.69 5.49 -0.71
CA ILE A 66 -11.97 5.36 -1.97
C ILE A 66 -11.09 6.59 -2.20
N ALA A 67 -11.57 7.76 -1.82
CA ALA A 67 -10.78 8.98 -1.97
C ALA A 67 -9.49 8.91 -1.17
N ARG A 68 -9.56 8.37 0.06
CA ARG A 68 -8.36 8.22 0.88
C ARG A 68 -7.40 7.21 0.25
N ALA A 69 -7.95 6.11 -0.28
CA ALA A 69 -7.10 5.12 -0.94
C ALA A 69 -6.40 5.73 -2.16
N GLN A 70 -7.10 6.56 -2.92
CA GLN A 70 -6.50 7.23 -4.06
C GLN A 70 -5.40 8.19 -3.65
N GLN A 71 -5.61 8.96 -2.60
CA GLN A 71 -4.60 9.89 -2.13
C GLN A 71 -3.37 9.18 -1.59
N THR A 72 -3.60 8.08 -0.87
CA THR A 72 -2.49 7.29 -0.37
C THR A 72 -1.72 6.67 -1.53
N MET A 73 -2.43 6.24 -2.58
CA MET A 73 -1.81 5.70 -3.77
C MET A 73 -0.90 6.73 -4.46
N PHE A 74 -1.34 7.99 -4.54
CA PHE A 74 -0.49 9.03 -5.09
C PHE A 74 0.82 9.14 -4.31
N ALA A 75 0.76 9.08 -3.00
CA ALA A 75 1.96 9.17 -2.18
C ALA A 75 2.87 7.97 -2.42
N ILE A 76 2.28 6.78 -2.58
CA ILE A 76 3.06 5.58 -2.87
C ILE A 76 3.73 5.68 -4.24
N GLU A 77 3.04 6.21 -5.24
CA GLU A 77 3.65 6.41 -6.55
C GLU A 77 4.81 7.39 -6.47
N GLU A 78 4.70 8.41 -5.63
CA GLU A 78 5.80 9.32 -5.40
C GLU A 78 7.00 8.58 -4.80
N VAL A 79 6.75 7.68 -3.84
CA VAL A 79 7.82 6.88 -3.27
C VAL A 79 8.53 6.11 -4.38
N ARG A 80 7.77 5.50 -5.27
CA ARG A 80 8.34 4.67 -6.33
C ARG A 80 9.15 5.52 -7.30
N ILE A 81 8.66 6.69 -7.63
CA ILE A 81 9.39 7.61 -8.51
C ILE A 81 10.70 8.04 -7.86
N MET A 82 10.65 8.43 -6.59
CA MET A 82 11.86 8.85 -5.89
C MET A 82 12.88 7.72 -5.81
N LEU A 83 12.40 6.49 -5.55
CA LEU A 83 13.31 5.35 -5.49
C LEU A 83 13.94 5.07 -6.85
N SER A 84 13.20 5.29 -7.93
CA SER A 84 13.76 5.08 -9.27
C SER A 84 14.85 6.09 -9.60
N GLN A 85 14.87 7.21 -8.88
CA GLN A 85 15.88 8.24 -9.03
C GLN A 85 16.94 8.16 -7.94
N ASP A 86 16.94 7.10 -7.18
CA ASP A 86 17.84 6.91 -6.03
C ASP A 86 17.73 8.00 -4.98
N ASP A 87 16.56 8.61 -4.89
CA ASP A 87 16.32 9.67 -3.90
C ASP A 87 15.63 9.06 -2.69
N VAL A 88 16.42 8.46 -1.82
CA VAL A 88 15.88 7.78 -0.63
C VAL A 88 15.25 8.77 0.34
N ASN A 89 15.84 9.93 0.49
CA ASN A 89 15.28 10.94 1.39
C ASN A 89 13.93 11.45 0.91
N GLY A 90 13.80 11.69 -0.40
CA GLY A 90 12.51 12.08 -0.96
C GLY A 90 11.49 10.97 -0.82
N ALA A 91 11.92 9.72 -1.04
CA ALA A 91 11.05 8.57 -0.88
C ALA A 91 10.57 8.45 0.57
N LEU A 92 11.46 8.70 1.52
CA LEU A 92 11.08 8.63 2.93
C LEU A 92 10.02 9.67 3.29
N ALA A 93 10.18 10.89 2.78
CA ALA A 93 9.20 11.94 3.02
C ALA A 93 7.84 11.55 2.43
N ALA A 94 7.84 11.01 1.21
CA ALA A 94 6.61 10.59 0.57
C ALA A 94 5.97 9.41 1.31
N ALA A 95 6.79 8.49 1.83
CA ALA A 95 6.27 7.35 2.58
C ALA A 95 5.61 7.81 3.87
N ARG A 96 6.19 8.80 4.53
CA ARG A 96 5.57 9.36 5.72
C ARG A 96 4.24 10.03 5.41
N ASP A 97 4.16 10.70 4.28
CA ASP A 97 2.90 11.30 3.84
C ASP A 97 1.87 10.22 3.57
N ALA A 98 2.26 9.11 2.94
CA ALA A 98 1.35 8.01 2.69
C ALA A 98 0.81 7.44 4.00
N ALA A 99 1.68 7.25 4.98
CA ALA A 99 1.26 6.71 6.27
C ALA A 99 0.30 7.66 6.98
N LYS A 100 0.54 8.96 6.86
CA LYS A 100 -0.35 9.93 7.43
C LYS A 100 -1.71 9.93 6.77
N GLU A 101 -1.73 9.88 5.43
CA GLU A 101 -2.98 9.86 4.68
C GLU A 101 -3.80 8.62 5.03
N TRP A 102 -3.13 7.50 5.24
CA TRP A 102 -3.83 6.25 5.50
C TRP A 102 -4.33 6.12 6.93
N ARG A 103 -3.85 6.97 7.83
CA ARG A 103 -4.21 6.85 9.21
C ARG A 103 -5.70 7.09 9.39
N VAL A 104 -6.38 6.09 9.95
CA VAL A 104 -7.81 6.14 10.15
C VAL A 104 -8.07 6.29 11.62
N LYS A 105 -8.99 7.17 11.97
CA LYS A 105 -9.26 7.40 13.35
C LYS A 105 -10.29 6.57 13.89
#